data_8ee2485ac9c71e023d3ea1032e509a88
#
_entry.id   8ee2485ac9c71e023d3ea1032e509a88
#
_cell.length_a   1.000
_cell.length_b   1.000
_cell.length_c   1.000
_cell.angle_alpha   90.00
_cell.angle_beta   90.00
_cell.angle_gamma   90.00
#
_symmetry.space_group_name_H-M   'P 1'
#
loop_
_entity.id
_entity.type
_entity.pdbx_description
1 polymer ?
#
loop_
_entity_poly.entity_id
_entity_poly.type
_entity_poly.pdbx_seq_one_letter_code
_entity_poly.pdbx_strand_id
1 'polypeptide(L)'
;MVVLERPEIPGERSPKMRYIQIIFSPVGGTARAAEIMTSVWSESVETVDLTDPSLDFSKYSFEKEDTVLVAMPSYGGRVPEPAALRLSRIKGNSASCVLLCVYGNRAYEDTLVEMQDIARECGFRVVAAVAAVAEHSIMHQYATGRPDRADTKQLTDFAAAIQEKIEKGAAGEEPVLPGNRPYKKYGGVGLVPKPTKDCVNCGMCAARCPAQAISRDNSKNVDSGKCISCMRCTAECPGRARKVMEGIVAVAALKMKKVCSVRKECELFI
;
A
#
# COMPACT_ATOMS: atom_id res chain seq x y z
N MET A 1 -5.51 -55.51 -11.19
CA MET A 1 -5.71 -54.60 -10.04
C MET A 1 -6.54 -53.45 -10.58
N VAL A 2 -7.84 -53.48 -10.35
CA VAL A 2 -8.79 -52.47 -10.86
C VAL A 2 -8.75 -51.29 -9.92
N VAL A 3 -8.31 -50.15 -10.40
CA VAL A 3 -8.38 -48.87 -9.67
C VAL A 3 -9.83 -48.42 -9.75
N LEU A 4 -10.54 -48.53 -8.63
CA LEU A 4 -11.90 -47.98 -8.49
C LEU A 4 -11.77 -46.46 -8.39
N GLU A 5 -12.17 -45.75 -9.43
CA GLU A 5 -12.39 -44.31 -9.42
C GLU A 5 -13.48 -43.99 -8.36
N ARG A 6 -13.19 -43.07 -7.48
CA ARG A 6 -14.18 -42.56 -6.52
C ARG A 6 -15.25 -41.79 -7.30
N PRO A 7 -16.55 -41.99 -7.03
CA PRO A 7 -17.59 -41.19 -7.65
C PRO A 7 -17.47 -39.73 -7.21
N GLU A 8 -17.49 -38.84 -8.19
CA GLU A 8 -17.61 -37.41 -7.95
C GLU A 8 -18.93 -37.09 -7.23
N ILE A 9 -18.86 -36.47 -6.05
CA ILE A 9 -20.03 -36.01 -5.31
C ILE A 9 -20.48 -34.70 -5.98
N PRO A 10 -21.71 -34.62 -6.57
CA PRO A 10 -22.20 -33.37 -7.16
C PRO A 10 -22.45 -32.35 -6.05
N GLY A 11 -21.63 -31.31 -5.97
CA GLY A 11 -21.82 -30.17 -5.04
C GLY A 11 -20.59 -29.55 -4.45
N GLU A 12 -19.44 -30.19 -4.40
CA GLU A 12 -18.18 -29.56 -4.02
C GLU A 12 -17.61 -28.80 -5.22
N ARG A 13 -17.99 -27.52 -5.36
CA ARG A 13 -17.19 -26.61 -6.17
C ARG A 13 -15.85 -26.48 -5.46
N SER A 14 -14.78 -26.94 -6.09
CA SER A 14 -13.42 -26.61 -5.65
C SER A 14 -13.38 -25.12 -5.34
N PRO A 15 -12.88 -24.67 -4.18
CA PRO A 15 -12.82 -23.26 -3.84
C PRO A 15 -12.07 -22.54 -4.97
N LYS A 16 -12.78 -21.65 -5.66
CA LYS A 16 -12.20 -20.91 -6.78
C LYS A 16 -11.18 -19.94 -6.18
N MET A 17 -9.91 -20.09 -6.53
CA MET A 17 -8.85 -19.17 -6.17
C MET A 17 -9.28 -17.73 -6.46
N ARG A 18 -9.28 -16.85 -5.46
CA ARG A 18 -9.58 -15.44 -5.61
C ARG A 18 -8.29 -14.65 -5.54
N TYR A 19 -8.23 -13.58 -6.32
CA TYR A 19 -7.18 -12.58 -6.23
C TYR A 19 -7.73 -11.33 -5.58
N ILE A 20 -7.10 -10.90 -4.51
CA ILE A 20 -7.53 -9.77 -3.71
C ILE A 20 -6.36 -8.77 -3.58
N GLN A 21 -6.66 -7.49 -3.62
CA GLN A 21 -5.71 -6.44 -3.25
C GLN A 21 -6.22 -5.65 -2.05
N ILE A 22 -5.41 -5.56 -1.00
CA ILE A 22 -5.65 -4.74 0.19
C ILE A 22 -4.74 -3.51 0.06
N ILE A 23 -5.33 -2.34 -0.17
CA ILE A 23 -4.57 -1.17 -0.59
C ILE A 23 -4.74 0.01 0.36
N PHE A 24 -3.62 0.64 0.75
CA PHE A 24 -3.61 1.99 1.30
C PHE A 24 -2.98 2.95 0.30
N SER A 25 -3.81 3.67 -0.48
CA SER A 25 -3.35 4.54 -1.57
C SER A 25 -4.02 5.91 -1.54
N PRO A 26 -3.56 6.84 -0.70
CA PRO A 26 -4.20 8.16 -0.58
C PRO A 26 -4.18 9.01 -1.84
N VAL A 27 -3.15 8.90 -2.69
CA VAL A 27 -2.94 9.74 -3.89
C VAL A 27 -2.74 8.94 -5.18
N GLY A 28 -3.05 7.63 -5.17
CA GLY A 28 -3.09 6.79 -6.36
C GLY A 28 -1.79 6.05 -6.71
N GLY A 29 -0.62 6.50 -6.28
CA GLY A 29 0.66 5.88 -6.68
C GLY A 29 0.79 4.40 -6.27
N THR A 30 0.37 4.06 -5.05
CA THR A 30 0.37 2.67 -4.55
C THR A 30 -0.65 1.81 -5.30
N ALA A 31 -1.86 2.34 -5.55
CA ALA A 31 -2.89 1.63 -6.31
C ALA A 31 -2.40 1.30 -7.72
N ARG A 32 -1.79 2.28 -8.41
CA ARG A 32 -1.25 2.05 -9.77
C ARG A 32 -0.19 0.95 -9.80
N ALA A 33 0.73 0.90 -8.83
CA ALA A 33 1.71 -0.18 -8.75
C ALA A 33 1.05 -1.54 -8.45
N ALA A 34 0.04 -1.57 -7.58
CA ALA A 34 -0.73 -2.77 -7.27
C ALA A 34 -1.50 -3.29 -8.49
N GLU A 35 -2.18 -2.42 -9.23
CA GLU A 35 -2.93 -2.74 -10.45
C GLU A 35 -2.03 -3.34 -11.54
N ILE A 36 -0.80 -2.82 -11.73
CA ILE A 36 0.17 -3.38 -12.67
C ILE A 36 0.48 -4.84 -12.32
N MET A 37 0.68 -5.16 -11.06
CA MET A 37 0.99 -6.52 -10.62
C MET A 37 -0.24 -7.44 -10.71
N THR A 38 -1.37 -7.01 -10.17
CA THR A 38 -2.57 -7.85 -10.09
C THR A 38 -3.21 -8.11 -11.44
N SER A 39 -3.05 -7.22 -12.42
CA SER A 39 -3.52 -7.44 -13.81
C SER A 39 -2.83 -8.62 -14.51
N VAL A 40 -1.65 -9.04 -14.04
CA VAL A 40 -0.99 -10.27 -14.51
C VAL A 40 -1.69 -11.51 -14.00
N TRP A 41 -2.23 -11.46 -12.78
CA TRP A 41 -2.81 -12.61 -12.11
C TRP A 41 -4.27 -12.87 -12.48
N SER A 42 -5.05 -11.80 -12.68
CA SER A 42 -6.49 -11.92 -12.96
C SER A 42 -7.08 -10.65 -13.57
N GLU A 43 -8.07 -10.81 -14.45
CA GLU A 43 -8.92 -9.71 -14.94
C GLU A 43 -9.94 -9.27 -13.86
N SER A 44 -10.19 -10.11 -12.85
CA SER A 44 -11.14 -9.83 -11.76
C SER A 44 -10.41 -9.89 -10.42
N VAL A 45 -10.16 -8.73 -9.83
CA VAL A 45 -9.47 -8.57 -8.55
C VAL A 45 -10.38 -7.82 -7.57
N GLU A 46 -10.64 -8.43 -6.42
CA GLU A 46 -11.38 -7.78 -5.33
C GLU A 46 -10.48 -6.73 -4.66
N THR A 47 -11.04 -5.58 -4.29
CA THR A 47 -10.26 -4.50 -3.64
C THR A 47 -10.80 -4.18 -2.25
N VAL A 48 -9.91 -4.19 -1.26
CA VAL A 48 -10.15 -3.69 0.09
C VAL A 48 -9.38 -2.38 0.27
N ASP A 49 -10.10 -1.26 0.33
CA ASP A 49 -9.49 0.08 0.47
C ASP A 49 -9.25 0.43 1.94
N LEU A 50 -8.01 0.29 2.39
CA LEU A 50 -7.58 0.69 3.73
C LEU A 50 -7.60 2.22 3.95
N THR A 51 -7.83 3.05 2.94
CA THR A 51 -7.95 4.50 3.13
C THR A 51 -9.33 4.93 3.61
N ASP A 52 -10.35 4.09 3.44
CA ASP A 52 -11.72 4.40 3.87
C ASP A 52 -11.90 4.19 5.38
N PRO A 53 -12.08 5.25 6.16
CA PRO A 53 -12.27 5.13 7.61
C PRO A 53 -13.66 4.63 8.02
N SER A 54 -14.59 4.46 7.08
CA SER A 54 -15.96 4.03 7.36
C SER A 54 -16.12 2.50 7.32
N LEU A 55 -15.15 1.78 6.75
CA LEU A 55 -15.20 0.33 6.63
C LEU A 55 -14.88 -0.37 7.96
N ASP A 56 -15.60 -1.44 8.24
CA ASP A 56 -15.29 -2.35 9.33
C ASP A 56 -14.38 -3.49 8.84
N PHE A 57 -13.08 -3.33 9.06
CA PHE A 57 -12.06 -4.26 8.59
C PHE A 57 -12.11 -5.63 9.28
N SER A 58 -12.77 -5.78 10.43
CA SER A 58 -12.93 -7.07 11.12
C SER A 58 -13.85 -8.05 10.37
N LYS A 59 -14.60 -7.56 9.39
CA LYS A 59 -15.47 -8.38 8.53
C LYS A 59 -14.74 -9.06 7.38
N TYR A 60 -13.51 -8.65 7.09
CA TYR A 60 -12.72 -9.26 6.02
C TYR A 60 -11.98 -10.48 6.54
N SER A 61 -12.22 -11.60 5.87
CA SER A 61 -11.62 -12.89 6.15
C SER A 61 -11.35 -13.60 4.84
N PHE A 62 -10.19 -14.19 4.72
CA PHE A 62 -9.73 -14.86 3.50
C PHE A 62 -9.60 -16.35 3.71
N GLU A 63 -9.49 -17.11 2.63
CA GLU A 63 -9.31 -18.55 2.64
C GLU A 63 -7.87 -18.89 2.24
N LYS A 64 -7.43 -20.09 2.59
CA LYS A 64 -6.07 -20.57 2.31
C LYS A 64 -5.71 -20.55 0.81
N GLU A 65 -6.71 -20.73 -0.04
CA GLU A 65 -6.61 -20.76 -1.50
C GLU A 65 -6.53 -19.35 -2.10
N ASP A 66 -6.85 -18.31 -1.34
CA ASP A 66 -6.79 -16.93 -1.82
C ASP A 66 -5.34 -16.45 -1.98
N THR A 67 -5.13 -15.62 -2.99
CA THR A 67 -3.89 -14.85 -3.18
C THR A 67 -4.16 -13.38 -2.92
N VAL A 68 -3.49 -12.82 -1.93
CA VAL A 68 -3.72 -11.46 -1.44
C VAL A 68 -2.48 -10.59 -1.65
N LEU A 69 -2.63 -9.50 -2.39
CA LEU A 69 -1.62 -8.44 -2.48
C LEU A 69 -1.91 -7.38 -1.41
N VAL A 70 -1.01 -7.19 -0.46
CA VAL A 70 -1.08 -6.08 0.52
C VAL A 70 -0.16 -4.96 0.04
N ALA A 71 -0.73 -3.81 -0.36
CA ALA A 71 0.00 -2.70 -0.95
C ALA A 71 -0.08 -1.44 -0.07
N MET A 72 1.07 -0.94 0.37
CA MET A 72 1.16 0.23 1.24
C MET A 72 2.29 1.18 0.83
N PRO A 73 2.15 2.49 1.04
CA PRO A 73 3.24 3.42 0.86
C PRO A 73 4.18 3.42 2.07
N SER A 74 5.44 3.75 1.84
CA SER A 74 6.40 4.03 2.91
C SER A 74 6.37 5.51 3.30
N TYR A 75 5.97 5.82 4.53
CA TYR A 75 5.98 7.17 5.08
C TYR A 75 7.07 7.30 6.14
N GLY A 76 8.14 8.02 5.78
CA GLY A 76 9.31 8.16 6.66
C GLY A 76 10.03 6.83 6.97
N GLY A 77 9.86 5.80 6.13
CA GLY A 77 10.45 4.48 6.31
C GLY A 77 9.65 3.53 7.20
N ARG A 78 8.37 3.82 7.41
CA ARG A 78 7.42 3.04 8.21
C ARG A 78 6.08 2.87 7.47
N VAL A 79 5.31 1.88 7.86
CA VAL A 79 3.91 1.72 7.45
C VAL A 79 3.09 2.88 8.00
N PRO A 80 2.18 3.52 7.24
CA PRO A 80 1.28 4.52 7.79
C PRO A 80 0.41 3.93 8.91
N GLU A 81 0.38 4.56 10.08
CA GLU A 81 -0.32 4.05 11.26
C GLU A 81 -1.78 3.65 11.00
N PRO A 82 -2.63 4.45 10.29
CA PRO A 82 -3.98 4.02 9.98
C PRO A 82 -4.04 2.76 9.11
N ALA A 83 -3.04 2.53 8.23
CA ALA A 83 -2.97 1.32 7.41
C ALA A 83 -2.64 0.10 8.27
N ALA A 84 -1.64 0.22 9.15
CA ALA A 84 -1.25 -0.84 10.09
C ALA A 84 -2.43 -1.25 10.98
N LEU A 85 -3.09 -0.29 11.62
CA LEU A 85 -4.24 -0.52 12.51
C LEU A 85 -5.45 -1.15 11.80
N ARG A 86 -5.66 -0.87 10.52
CA ARG A 86 -6.77 -1.44 9.74
C ARG A 86 -6.43 -2.83 9.24
N LEU A 87 -5.21 -3.04 8.76
CA LEU A 87 -4.74 -4.36 8.35
C LEU A 87 -4.78 -5.35 9.52
N SER A 88 -4.35 -4.94 10.72
CA SER A 88 -4.33 -5.80 11.91
C SER A 88 -5.72 -6.31 12.36
N ARG A 89 -6.81 -5.77 11.80
CA ARG A 89 -8.18 -6.24 12.06
C ARG A 89 -8.67 -7.31 11.07
N ILE A 90 -7.91 -7.55 10.00
CA ILE A 90 -8.25 -8.50 8.95
C ILE A 90 -7.76 -9.91 9.32
N LYS A 91 -8.48 -10.96 8.90
CA LYS A 91 -8.10 -12.35 9.14
C LYS A 91 -7.55 -12.98 7.86
N GLY A 92 -6.28 -13.33 7.87
CA GLY A 92 -5.57 -13.90 6.72
C GLY A 92 -5.78 -15.39 6.51
N ASN A 93 -6.04 -16.18 7.58
CA ASN A 93 -6.35 -17.62 7.56
C ASN A 93 -5.42 -18.45 6.63
N SER A 94 -4.13 -18.17 6.67
CA SER A 94 -3.10 -18.82 5.84
C SER A 94 -3.20 -18.55 4.32
N ALA A 95 -3.98 -17.56 3.89
CA ALA A 95 -3.96 -17.08 2.51
C ALA A 95 -2.54 -16.68 2.09
N SER A 96 -2.18 -16.94 0.82
CA SER A 96 -0.90 -16.51 0.27
C SER A 96 -0.85 -14.99 0.16
N CYS A 97 0.14 -14.36 0.79
CA CYS A 97 0.28 -12.90 0.86
C CYS A 97 1.53 -12.44 0.12
N VAL A 98 1.35 -11.47 -0.77
CA VAL A 98 2.43 -10.74 -1.43
C VAL A 98 2.43 -9.31 -0.88
N LEU A 99 3.57 -8.84 -0.41
CA LEU A 99 3.72 -7.48 0.12
C LEU A 99 4.22 -6.54 -0.97
N LEU A 100 3.59 -5.39 -1.12
CA LEU A 100 4.03 -4.34 -2.04
C LEU A 100 4.23 -3.03 -1.27
N CYS A 101 5.49 -2.67 -1.04
CA CYS A 101 5.88 -1.39 -0.48
C CYS A 101 6.16 -0.38 -1.59
N VAL A 102 5.45 0.75 -1.60
CA VAL A 102 5.64 1.80 -2.60
C VAL A 102 6.26 3.05 -1.97
N TYR A 103 7.33 3.58 -2.56
CA TYR A 103 8.04 4.72 -2.00
C TYR A 103 8.47 5.75 -3.04
N GLY A 104 8.68 7.00 -2.60
CA GLY A 104 9.02 8.15 -3.44
C GLY A 104 10.52 8.29 -3.71
N ASN A 105 11.21 7.24 -4.13
CA ASN A 105 12.62 7.22 -4.53
C ASN A 105 13.67 7.58 -3.45
N ARG A 106 13.26 7.81 -2.18
CA ARG A 106 14.23 8.02 -1.08
C ARG A 106 14.75 6.70 -0.51
N ALA A 107 13.94 6.04 0.29
CA ALA A 107 14.16 4.73 0.90
C ALA A 107 12.84 4.27 1.54
N TYR A 108 12.65 2.97 1.66
CA TYR A 108 11.50 2.38 2.37
C TYR A 108 11.89 1.85 3.76
N GLU A 109 13.18 1.81 4.09
CA GLU A 109 13.77 1.47 5.41
C GLU A 109 13.08 0.24 6.05
N ASP A 110 12.33 0.42 7.15
CA ASP A 110 11.74 -0.70 7.89
C ASP A 110 10.32 -1.07 7.43
N THR A 111 9.80 -0.42 6.37
CA THR A 111 8.40 -0.61 5.93
C THR A 111 8.09 -2.06 5.56
N LEU A 112 8.97 -2.75 4.82
CA LEU A 112 8.71 -4.14 4.39
C LEU A 112 8.70 -5.13 5.57
N VAL A 113 9.65 -5.02 6.50
CA VAL A 113 9.65 -5.91 7.67
C VAL A 113 8.47 -5.63 8.60
N GLU A 114 8.03 -4.37 8.71
CA GLU A 114 6.83 -4.01 9.47
C GLU A 114 5.56 -4.57 8.81
N MET A 115 5.45 -4.49 7.48
CA MET A 115 4.35 -5.11 6.73
C MET A 115 4.33 -6.63 6.91
N GLN A 116 5.50 -7.28 6.90
CA GLN A 116 5.62 -8.72 7.11
C GLN A 116 5.13 -9.13 8.49
N ASP A 117 5.55 -8.42 9.53
CA ASP A 117 5.15 -8.73 10.91
C ASP A 117 3.64 -8.56 11.10
N ILE A 118 3.05 -7.47 10.59
CA ILE A 118 1.60 -7.25 10.64
C ILE A 118 0.85 -8.35 9.86
N ALA A 119 1.32 -8.72 8.66
CA ALA A 119 0.69 -9.77 7.87
C ALA A 119 0.72 -11.14 8.59
N ARG A 120 1.84 -11.48 9.23
CA ARG A 120 1.97 -12.69 10.07
C ARG A 120 1.00 -12.69 11.25
N GLU A 121 0.90 -11.57 11.96
CA GLU A 121 -0.04 -11.41 13.08
C GLU A 121 -1.50 -11.55 12.64
N CYS A 122 -1.81 -11.14 11.40
CA CYS A 122 -3.11 -11.36 10.78
C CYS A 122 -3.35 -12.80 10.31
N GLY A 123 -2.35 -13.68 10.39
CA GLY A 123 -2.43 -15.08 9.97
C GLY A 123 -2.25 -15.30 8.46
N PHE A 124 -1.68 -14.34 7.73
CA PHE A 124 -1.27 -14.55 6.35
C PHE A 124 0.04 -15.32 6.24
N ARG A 125 0.22 -16.02 5.12
CA ARG A 125 1.48 -16.64 4.74
C ARG A 125 2.19 -15.73 3.71
N VAL A 126 3.21 -15.03 4.13
CA VAL A 126 3.98 -14.14 3.24
C VAL A 126 4.84 -14.98 2.30
N VAL A 127 4.58 -14.91 1.00
CA VAL A 127 5.25 -15.72 -0.03
C VAL A 127 6.25 -14.93 -0.87
N ALA A 128 6.07 -13.62 -0.95
CA ALA A 128 6.96 -12.70 -1.66
C ALA A 128 6.78 -11.27 -1.16
N ALA A 129 7.74 -10.40 -1.46
CA ALA A 129 7.61 -8.97 -1.28
C ALA A 129 8.24 -8.20 -2.44
N VAL A 130 7.72 -7.00 -2.69
CA VAL A 130 8.19 -6.09 -3.72
C VAL A 130 8.36 -4.69 -3.13
N ALA A 131 9.47 -4.03 -3.44
CA ALA A 131 9.63 -2.60 -3.24
C ALA A 131 9.52 -1.89 -4.59
N ALA A 132 8.53 -1.02 -4.76
CA ALA A 132 8.28 -0.31 -6.01
C ALA A 132 8.44 1.20 -5.82
N VAL A 133 8.87 1.88 -6.88
CA VAL A 133 9.03 3.34 -6.87
C VAL A 133 7.83 3.99 -7.56
N ALA A 134 7.26 5.01 -6.91
CA ALA A 134 6.26 5.89 -7.51
C ALA A 134 6.66 7.36 -7.34
N GLU A 135 5.99 8.25 -8.08
CA GLU A 135 6.17 9.68 -7.91
C GLU A 135 5.97 10.09 -6.44
N HIS A 136 6.88 10.92 -5.93
CA HIS A 136 6.84 11.34 -4.54
C HIS A 136 5.63 12.25 -4.27
N SER A 137 4.74 11.84 -3.38
CA SER A 137 3.43 12.47 -3.13
C SER A 137 3.46 13.94 -2.68
N ILE A 138 4.62 14.45 -2.25
CA ILE A 138 4.80 15.84 -1.79
C ILE A 138 5.78 16.60 -2.69
N MET A 139 6.84 15.95 -3.11
CA MET A 139 7.95 16.53 -3.88
C MET A 139 7.94 15.92 -5.29
N HIS A 140 6.98 16.34 -6.10
CA HIS A 140 6.67 15.78 -7.42
C HIS A 140 7.84 15.79 -8.42
N GLN A 141 8.89 16.60 -8.16
CA GLN A 141 10.13 16.57 -8.94
C GLN A 141 10.96 15.30 -8.73
N TYR A 142 10.65 14.46 -7.75
CA TYR A 142 11.31 13.18 -7.53
C TYR A 142 10.46 12.01 -8.01
N ALA A 143 11.07 11.14 -8.80
CA ALA A 143 10.41 10.02 -9.46
C ALA A 143 9.17 10.42 -10.28
N THR A 144 9.22 11.60 -10.90
CA THR A 144 8.12 12.17 -11.70
C THR A 144 7.63 11.17 -12.75
N GLY A 145 6.31 10.95 -12.79
CA GLY A 145 5.66 10.06 -13.75
C GLY A 145 5.81 8.56 -13.47
N ARG A 146 6.50 8.17 -12.40
CA ARG A 146 6.63 6.75 -12.03
C ARG A 146 5.39 6.23 -11.28
N PRO A 147 5.04 4.92 -11.47
CA PRO A 147 5.70 3.90 -12.29
C PRO A 147 5.66 4.24 -13.77
N ASP A 148 6.83 4.24 -14.44
CA ASP A 148 6.95 4.42 -15.87
C ASP A 148 6.95 3.08 -16.63
N ARG A 149 7.30 3.09 -17.92
CA ARG A 149 7.32 1.88 -18.76
C ARG A 149 8.33 0.84 -18.25
N ALA A 150 9.49 1.28 -17.75
CA ALA A 150 10.51 0.38 -17.22
C ALA A 150 10.04 -0.26 -15.91
N ASP A 151 9.44 0.54 -15.02
CA ASP A 151 8.85 0.05 -13.77
C ASP A 151 7.70 -0.92 -14.04
N THR A 152 6.84 -0.59 -15.01
CA THR A 152 5.73 -1.47 -15.40
C THR A 152 6.26 -2.82 -15.86
N LYS A 153 7.31 -2.84 -16.68
CA LYS A 153 7.93 -4.11 -17.10
C LYS A 153 8.47 -4.90 -15.92
N GLN A 154 9.22 -4.26 -15.00
CA GLN A 154 9.76 -4.93 -13.81
C GLN A 154 8.65 -5.51 -12.94
N LEU A 155 7.60 -4.73 -12.65
CA LEU A 155 6.48 -5.17 -11.82
C LEU A 155 5.69 -6.31 -12.46
N THR A 156 5.54 -6.30 -13.80
CA THR A 156 4.91 -7.39 -14.56
C THR A 156 5.75 -8.67 -14.49
N ASP A 157 7.07 -8.57 -14.70
CA ASP A 157 7.99 -9.71 -14.60
C ASP A 157 7.99 -10.29 -13.18
N PHE A 158 7.99 -9.45 -12.15
CA PHE A 158 7.91 -9.87 -10.74
C PHE A 158 6.59 -10.57 -10.42
N ALA A 159 5.48 -10.02 -10.90
CA ALA A 159 4.16 -10.62 -10.70
C ALA A 159 4.06 -12.02 -11.33
N ALA A 160 4.61 -12.21 -12.53
CA ALA A 160 4.67 -13.50 -13.19
C ALA A 160 5.53 -14.52 -12.41
N ALA A 161 6.71 -14.11 -11.92
CA ALA A 161 7.58 -14.97 -11.11
C ALA A 161 6.92 -15.38 -9.78
N ILE A 162 6.20 -14.44 -9.14
CA ILE A 162 5.45 -14.72 -7.90
C ILE A 162 4.31 -15.70 -8.17
N GLN A 163 3.56 -15.52 -9.26
CA GLN A 163 2.50 -16.42 -9.64
C GLN A 163 3.02 -17.84 -9.88
N GLU A 164 4.11 -17.98 -10.62
CA GLU A 164 4.75 -19.27 -10.85
C GLU A 164 5.17 -19.98 -9.54
N LYS A 165 5.72 -19.21 -8.57
CA LYS A 165 6.07 -19.73 -7.24
C LYS A 165 4.84 -20.25 -6.50
N ILE A 166 3.73 -19.52 -6.52
CA ILE A 166 2.48 -19.89 -5.84
C ILE A 166 1.90 -21.16 -6.48
N GLU A 167 1.82 -21.21 -7.82
CA GLU A 167 1.25 -22.34 -8.57
C GLU A 167 2.05 -23.65 -8.40
N LYS A 168 3.37 -23.54 -8.29
CA LYS A 168 4.24 -24.72 -8.02
C LYS A 168 4.14 -25.22 -6.57
N GLY A 169 3.34 -24.58 -5.72
CA GLY A 169 3.26 -24.91 -4.31
C GLY A 169 4.58 -24.66 -3.55
N ALA A 170 5.54 -24.03 -4.21
CA ALA A 170 6.85 -23.68 -3.67
C ALA A 170 6.78 -22.47 -2.72
N ALA A 171 5.67 -22.32 -2.03
CA ALA A 171 5.50 -21.39 -0.93
C ALA A 171 6.35 -21.86 0.28
N GLY A 172 7.64 -22.06 -0.01
CA GLY A 172 8.67 -22.47 0.91
C GLY A 172 8.88 -21.48 2.06
N GLU A 173 10.11 -21.23 2.39
CA GLU A 173 10.49 -20.26 3.42
C GLU A 173 9.99 -18.85 3.04
N GLU A 174 9.55 -18.09 4.04
CA GLU A 174 9.24 -16.68 3.85
C GLU A 174 10.46 -15.88 3.38
N PRO A 175 10.28 -14.87 2.54
CA PRO A 175 11.40 -14.06 2.07
C PRO A 175 12.08 -13.32 3.23
N VAL A 176 13.40 -13.26 3.19
CA VAL A 176 14.19 -12.40 4.09
C VAL A 176 14.09 -10.97 3.57
N LEU A 177 13.50 -10.08 4.39
CA LEU A 177 13.24 -8.70 4.00
C LEU A 177 14.23 -7.73 4.64
N PRO A 178 14.62 -6.66 3.93
CA PRO A 178 15.46 -5.61 4.50
C PRO A 178 14.66 -4.77 5.51
N GLY A 179 15.35 -4.35 6.57
CA GLY A 179 14.80 -3.52 7.64
C GLY A 179 15.33 -3.95 9.00
N ASN A 180 14.96 -3.21 10.03
CA ASN A 180 15.43 -3.43 11.40
C ASN A 180 14.28 -3.81 12.33
N ARG A 181 14.57 -4.65 13.30
CA ARG A 181 13.74 -4.91 14.48
C ARG A 181 14.59 -4.65 15.73
N PRO A 182 14.24 -3.69 16.60
CA PRO A 182 13.04 -2.84 16.54
C PRO A 182 13.08 -1.82 15.39
N TYR A 183 11.90 -1.46 14.87
CA TYR A 183 11.78 -0.46 13.81
C TYR A 183 12.24 0.92 14.27
N LYS A 184 12.65 1.74 13.31
CA LYS A 184 12.91 3.16 13.58
C LYS A 184 11.68 3.83 14.20
N LYS A 185 11.91 4.83 15.04
CA LYS A 185 10.81 5.61 15.63
C LYS A 185 9.99 6.27 14.54
N TYR A 186 8.66 6.18 14.63
CA TYR A 186 7.76 6.90 13.74
C TYR A 186 7.91 8.40 13.98
N GLY A 187 8.48 9.12 13.02
CA GLY A 187 8.81 10.54 13.17
C GLY A 187 7.78 11.48 12.56
N GLY A 188 6.78 10.94 11.82
CA GLY A 188 5.89 11.73 10.99
C GLY A 188 6.67 12.52 9.92
N VAL A 189 5.97 13.10 8.95
CA VAL A 189 6.60 13.95 7.93
C VAL A 189 6.49 15.44 8.30
N GLY A 190 5.57 15.79 9.20
CA GLY A 190 5.37 17.16 9.70
C GLY A 190 4.86 18.17 8.66
N LEU A 191 4.59 17.72 7.44
CA LEU A 191 4.12 18.56 6.34
C LEU A 191 2.59 18.54 6.28
N VAL A 192 1.94 19.29 7.17
CA VAL A 192 0.48 19.34 7.30
C VAL A 192 -0.12 20.30 6.28
N PRO A 193 -0.98 19.82 5.34
CA PRO A 193 -1.68 20.69 4.40
C PRO A 193 -2.70 21.56 5.11
N LYS A 194 -2.64 22.88 4.86
CA LYS A 194 -3.56 23.87 5.42
C LYS A 194 -4.50 24.42 4.36
N PRO A 195 -5.73 24.85 4.73
CA PRO A 195 -6.61 25.52 3.80
C PRO A 195 -6.07 26.91 3.41
N THR A 196 -6.30 27.31 2.15
CA THR A 196 -6.05 28.66 1.67
C THR A 196 -7.30 29.54 1.91
N LYS A 197 -7.23 30.84 1.57
CA LYS A 197 -8.39 31.75 1.61
C LYS A 197 -9.55 31.30 0.71
N ASP A 198 -9.24 30.55 -0.34
CA ASP A 198 -10.21 30.06 -1.34
C ASP A 198 -11.02 28.84 -0.83
N CYS A 199 -10.76 28.37 0.39
CA CYS A 199 -11.46 27.22 0.96
C CYS A 199 -12.92 27.59 1.30
N VAL A 200 -13.86 26.95 0.60
CA VAL A 200 -15.32 27.11 0.80
C VAL A 200 -15.91 26.19 1.86
N ASN A 201 -15.08 25.47 2.62
CA ASN A 201 -15.50 24.54 3.69
C ASN A 201 -16.49 23.44 3.24
N CYS A 202 -16.32 22.89 2.03
CA CYS A 202 -17.22 21.86 1.46
C CYS A 202 -17.17 20.49 2.16
N GLY A 203 -16.25 20.27 3.10
CA GLY A 203 -16.16 19.04 3.89
C GLY A 203 -15.49 17.82 3.20
N MET A 204 -15.28 17.85 1.89
CA MET A 204 -14.76 16.68 1.14
C MET A 204 -13.44 16.13 1.71
N CYS A 205 -12.50 17.02 2.02
CA CYS A 205 -11.21 16.61 2.59
C CYS A 205 -11.32 15.99 3.98
N ALA A 206 -12.34 16.40 4.77
CA ALA A 206 -12.62 15.81 6.08
C ALA A 206 -13.25 14.42 5.95
N ALA A 207 -14.22 14.26 5.04
CA ALA A 207 -14.88 12.99 4.78
C ALA A 207 -13.90 11.91 4.29
N ARG A 208 -12.94 12.30 3.47
CA ARG A 208 -11.96 11.39 2.84
C ARG A 208 -10.62 11.27 3.56
N CYS A 209 -10.43 11.93 4.70
CA CYS A 209 -9.17 11.87 5.44
C CYS A 209 -8.95 10.48 6.06
N PRO A 210 -7.96 9.69 5.61
CA PRO A 210 -7.75 8.35 6.14
C PRO A 210 -7.31 8.33 7.61
N ALA A 211 -6.69 9.43 8.07
CA ALA A 211 -6.29 9.63 9.47
C ALA A 211 -7.34 10.38 10.30
N GLN A 212 -8.47 10.79 9.68
CA GLN A 212 -9.51 11.59 10.35
C GLN A 212 -8.94 12.82 11.10
N ALA A 213 -7.89 13.42 10.53
CA ALA A 213 -7.19 14.58 11.08
C ALA A 213 -7.88 15.92 10.79
N ILE A 214 -8.94 15.95 9.98
CA ILE A 214 -9.65 17.16 9.56
C ILE A 214 -11.04 17.15 10.18
N SER A 215 -11.41 18.23 10.87
CA SER A 215 -12.73 18.36 11.50
C SER A 215 -13.86 18.30 10.47
N ARG A 216 -14.90 17.53 10.77
CA ARG A 216 -16.10 17.45 9.94
C ARG A 216 -17.00 18.69 10.05
N ASP A 217 -16.99 19.34 11.21
CA ASP A 217 -17.79 20.56 11.45
C ASP A 217 -17.17 21.77 10.76
N ASN A 218 -15.83 21.84 10.76
CA ASN A 218 -15.09 22.89 10.09
C ASN A 218 -13.81 22.33 9.48
N SER A 219 -13.83 22.04 8.18
CA SER A 219 -12.70 21.45 7.48
C SER A 219 -11.48 22.39 7.37
N LYS A 220 -11.56 23.63 7.87
CA LYS A 220 -10.38 24.49 8.05
C LYS A 220 -9.53 24.08 9.26
N ASN A 221 -10.11 23.39 10.22
CA ASN A 221 -9.39 22.89 11.40
C ASN A 221 -8.76 21.53 11.11
N VAL A 222 -7.46 21.44 11.37
CA VAL A 222 -6.64 20.23 11.17
C VAL A 222 -5.91 19.91 12.46
N ASP A 223 -6.09 18.69 12.94
CA ASP A 223 -5.28 18.10 14.00
C ASP A 223 -3.94 17.66 13.41
N SER A 224 -2.89 18.45 13.68
CA SER A 224 -1.54 18.16 13.17
C SER A 224 -0.91 16.91 13.80
N GLY A 225 -1.36 16.48 14.97
CA GLY A 225 -0.89 15.28 15.65
C GLY A 225 -1.41 14.00 14.99
N LYS A 226 -2.63 14.06 14.41
CA LYS A 226 -3.22 12.95 13.65
C LYS A 226 -2.80 12.93 12.18
N CYS A 227 -2.33 14.05 11.64
CA CYS A 227 -2.05 14.17 10.22
C CYS A 227 -0.82 13.36 9.81
N ILE A 228 -0.98 12.37 8.95
CA ILE A 228 0.09 11.54 8.40
C ILE A 228 0.75 12.12 7.14
N SER A 229 0.47 13.36 6.76
CA SER A 229 1.01 14.03 5.57
C SER A 229 0.83 13.25 4.24
N CYS A 230 -0.27 12.53 4.09
CA CYS A 230 -0.54 11.66 2.93
C CYS A 230 -0.95 12.41 1.66
N MET A 231 -1.18 13.70 1.73
CA MET A 231 -1.58 14.59 0.62
C MET A 231 -2.95 14.30 -0.02
N ARG A 232 -3.76 13.35 0.44
CA ARG A 232 -5.07 13.07 -0.13
C ARG A 232 -5.96 14.33 -0.18
N CYS A 233 -5.97 15.09 0.90
CA CYS A 233 -6.76 16.33 0.99
C CYS A 233 -6.29 17.45 0.03
N THR A 234 -5.07 17.40 -0.47
CA THR A 234 -4.57 18.31 -1.52
C THR A 234 -4.95 17.81 -2.91
N ALA A 235 -4.79 16.50 -3.15
CA ALA A 235 -5.07 15.87 -4.43
C ALA A 235 -6.57 15.90 -4.78
N GLU A 236 -7.45 15.65 -3.80
CA GLU A 236 -8.89 15.54 -4.00
C GLU A 236 -9.67 16.85 -3.76
N CYS A 237 -8.99 17.96 -3.43
CA CYS A 237 -9.67 19.23 -3.21
C CYS A 237 -10.18 19.82 -4.55
N PRO A 238 -11.49 19.92 -4.80
CA PRO A 238 -12.03 20.40 -6.07
C PRO A 238 -11.66 21.87 -6.34
N GLY A 239 -11.55 22.69 -5.27
CA GLY A 239 -11.12 24.08 -5.35
C GLY A 239 -9.60 24.27 -5.27
N ARG A 240 -8.80 23.20 -5.21
CA ARG A 240 -7.34 23.25 -4.99
C ARG A 240 -6.92 24.17 -3.83
N ALA A 241 -7.81 24.29 -2.86
CA ALA A 241 -7.71 25.21 -1.73
C ALA A 241 -7.01 24.60 -0.50
N ARG A 242 -6.24 23.53 -0.68
CA ARG A 242 -5.39 22.92 0.35
C ARG A 242 -3.97 22.78 -0.15
N LYS A 243 -3.03 23.31 0.64
CA LYS A 243 -1.61 23.31 0.26
C LYS A 243 -0.71 23.09 1.47
N VAL A 244 0.45 22.48 1.24
CA VAL A 244 1.60 22.58 2.16
C VAL A 244 2.34 23.89 1.84
N MET A 245 2.97 24.48 2.84
CA MET A 245 3.77 25.71 2.65
C MET A 245 4.94 25.41 1.69
N GLU A 246 4.95 26.08 0.53
CA GLU A 246 5.93 25.86 -0.54
C GLU A 246 7.39 26.00 -0.07
N GLY A 247 7.67 26.99 0.78
CA GLY A 247 9.02 27.19 1.32
C GLY A 247 9.52 26.03 2.17
N ILE A 248 8.65 25.40 2.96
CA ILE A 248 9.01 24.21 3.76
C ILE A 248 9.28 23.02 2.84
N VAL A 249 8.44 22.83 1.82
CA VAL A 249 8.62 21.76 0.82
C VAL A 249 9.93 21.96 0.06
N ALA A 250 10.26 23.19 -0.34
CA ALA A 250 11.51 23.51 -1.06
C ALA A 250 12.75 23.16 -0.22
N VAL A 251 12.76 23.55 1.07
CA VAL A 251 13.86 23.23 1.99
C VAL A 251 13.99 21.71 2.19
N ALA A 252 12.88 21.00 2.38
CA ALA A 252 12.88 19.56 2.52
C ALA A 252 13.36 18.86 1.23
N ALA A 253 12.95 19.36 0.07
CA ALA A 253 13.39 18.86 -1.22
C ALA A 253 14.91 19.01 -1.40
N LEU A 254 15.46 20.17 -1.08
CA LEU A 254 16.93 20.40 -1.13
C LEU A 254 17.70 19.38 -0.28
N LYS A 255 17.25 19.11 0.95
CA LYS A 255 17.87 18.12 1.83
C LYS A 255 17.82 16.70 1.25
N MET A 256 16.78 16.37 0.49
CA MET A 256 16.59 15.05 -0.11
C MET A 256 17.21 14.91 -1.49
N LYS A 257 17.65 16.00 -2.12
CA LYS A 257 18.13 16.04 -3.51
C LYS A 257 19.16 14.96 -3.82
N LYS A 258 20.21 14.84 -2.99
CA LYS A 258 21.30 13.86 -3.23
C LYS A 258 20.77 12.41 -3.30
N VAL A 259 19.82 12.04 -2.45
CA VAL A 259 19.32 10.66 -2.35
C VAL A 259 18.21 10.37 -3.36
N CYS A 260 17.35 11.37 -3.64
CA CYS A 260 16.17 11.20 -4.49
C CYS A 260 16.41 11.47 -5.98
N SER A 261 17.56 12.07 -6.37
CA SER A 261 17.88 12.35 -7.77
C SER A 261 18.43 11.13 -8.53
N VAL A 262 18.90 10.11 -7.84
CA VAL A 262 19.37 8.88 -8.47
C VAL A 262 18.18 7.94 -8.66
N ARG A 263 17.97 7.49 -9.91
CA ARG A 263 16.94 6.48 -10.18
C ARG A 263 17.23 5.21 -9.40
N LYS A 264 16.23 4.69 -8.71
CA LYS A 264 16.22 3.37 -8.08
C LYS A 264 15.30 2.46 -8.85
N GLU A 265 15.68 1.20 -8.94
CA GLU A 265 14.87 0.18 -9.57
C GLU A 265 13.88 -0.43 -8.57
N CYS A 266 12.88 -1.16 -9.06
CA CYS A 266 12.03 -1.97 -8.21
C CYS A 266 12.82 -3.21 -7.74
N GLU A 267 12.45 -3.75 -6.58
CA GLU A 267 13.17 -4.89 -5.96
C GLU A 267 12.17 -6.01 -5.68
N LEU A 268 12.56 -7.25 -5.95
CA LEU A 268 11.78 -8.47 -5.66
C LEU A 268 12.49 -9.29 -4.59
N PHE A 269 11.74 -9.74 -3.60
CA PHE A 269 12.14 -10.66 -2.53
C PHE A 269 11.24 -11.90 -2.59
N ILE A 270 11.85 -13.07 -2.88
CA ILE A 270 11.10 -14.29 -3.17
C ILE A 270 11.78 -15.53 -2.55
#